data_9588c9344c0d820c8ab74b6ea2195c7b
#
_entry.id   9588c9344c0d820c8ab74b6ea2195c7b
#
_cell.length_a   1.000
_cell.length_b   1.000
_cell.length_c   1.000
_cell.angle_alpha   90.00
_cell.angle_beta   90.00
_cell.angle_gamma   90.00
#
_symmetry.space_group_name_H-M   'P 1'
#
loop_
_entity.id
_entity.type
_entity.pdbx_description
1 polymer ?
#
loop_
_entity_poly.entity_id
_entity_poly.type
_entity_poly.pdbx_seq_one_letter_code
_entity_poly.pdbx_strand_id
1 'polypeptide(L)'
;MTENKTPRLAVVDMARGAAIIFMAIYHLCWDLWFFRFIAAEVGYDPAWVLFARTILAAFLFLSGVGLVLGHKNAIRWKPFWRRWLFVVAGAAAITVATFFAFPDSFVYFGVLHAIALFSLLGLAFVRTPIWLAVIAAAIIVALPFFFSAELFNLKQWSWLGFWQVPPITNDLVPVFPWFAAVLVGIIAARLILASP
;
A
#
# COMPACT_ATOMS: atom_id res chain seq x y z
N MET A 1 28.24 4.46 -26.38
CA MET A 1 27.57 4.95 -25.13
C MET A 1 26.95 3.75 -24.43
N THR A 2 27.68 3.12 -23.52
CA THR A 2 27.15 2.01 -22.69
C THR A 2 26.19 2.57 -21.66
N GLU A 3 24.91 2.27 -21.84
CA GLU A 3 23.86 2.59 -20.89
C GLU A 3 24.19 1.89 -19.56
N ASN A 4 24.58 2.68 -18.57
CA ASN A 4 24.94 2.19 -17.24
C ASN A 4 23.63 1.77 -16.53
N LYS A 5 23.12 0.58 -16.84
CA LYS A 5 21.95 -0.02 -16.19
C LYS A 5 22.33 -0.26 -14.74
N THR A 6 21.73 0.53 -13.84
CA THR A 6 21.78 0.25 -12.39
C THR A 6 21.46 -1.23 -12.17
N PRO A 7 22.30 -1.98 -11.43
CA PRO A 7 22.04 -3.40 -11.18
C PRO A 7 20.66 -3.55 -10.54
N ARG A 8 19.80 -4.33 -11.18
CA ARG A 8 18.49 -4.69 -10.63
C ARG A 8 18.74 -5.56 -9.40
N LEU A 9 18.16 -5.21 -8.28
CA LEU A 9 18.20 -6.07 -7.11
C LEU A 9 17.20 -7.21 -7.34
N ALA A 10 17.70 -8.35 -7.83
CA ALA A 10 16.88 -9.53 -8.16
C ALA A 10 15.96 -9.95 -6.98
N VAL A 11 16.43 -9.80 -5.75
CA VAL A 11 15.65 -10.10 -4.54
C VAL A 11 14.41 -9.23 -4.44
N VAL A 12 14.48 -7.93 -4.76
CA VAL A 12 13.32 -7.03 -4.73
C VAL A 12 12.32 -7.39 -5.82
N ASP A 13 12.79 -7.75 -7.00
CA ASP A 13 11.92 -8.16 -8.11
C ASP A 13 11.27 -9.52 -7.83
N MET A 14 12.00 -10.47 -7.22
CA MET A 14 11.43 -11.75 -6.75
C MET A 14 10.37 -11.51 -5.65
N ALA A 15 10.65 -10.65 -4.67
CA ALA A 15 9.69 -10.33 -3.61
C ALA A 15 8.41 -9.70 -4.17
N ARG A 16 8.52 -8.81 -5.17
CA ARG A 16 7.36 -8.25 -5.87
C ARG A 16 6.58 -9.32 -6.61
N GLY A 17 7.27 -10.21 -7.33
CA GLY A 17 6.64 -11.33 -8.03
C GLY A 17 5.89 -12.25 -7.08
N ALA A 18 6.51 -12.63 -5.97
CA ALA A 18 5.87 -13.43 -4.92
C ALA A 18 4.62 -12.74 -4.34
N ALA A 19 4.71 -11.43 -4.02
CA ALA A 19 3.57 -10.67 -3.51
C ALA A 19 2.40 -10.65 -4.52
N ILE A 20 2.68 -10.52 -5.82
CA ILE A 20 1.66 -10.57 -6.88
C ILE A 20 1.01 -11.97 -6.95
N ILE A 21 1.80 -13.05 -6.86
CA ILE A 21 1.28 -14.42 -6.88
C ILE A 21 0.37 -14.65 -5.68
N PHE A 22 0.81 -14.27 -4.47
CA PHE A 22 -0.02 -14.42 -3.26
C PHE A 22 -1.30 -13.59 -3.32
N MET A 23 -1.23 -12.38 -3.89
CA MET A 23 -2.43 -11.57 -4.11
C MET A 23 -3.39 -12.24 -5.09
N ALA A 24 -2.90 -12.81 -6.19
CA ALA A 24 -3.74 -13.52 -7.15
C ALA A 24 -4.40 -14.76 -6.51
N ILE A 25 -3.66 -15.51 -5.69
CA ILE A 25 -4.19 -16.66 -4.93
C ILE A 25 -5.28 -16.18 -3.96
N TYR A 26 -5.02 -15.11 -3.19
CA TYR A 26 -6.02 -14.58 -2.25
C TYR A 26 -7.30 -14.17 -2.96
N HIS A 27 -7.22 -13.43 -4.07
CA HIS A 27 -8.41 -13.01 -4.84
C HIS A 27 -9.16 -14.18 -5.44
N LEU A 28 -8.44 -15.19 -5.98
CA LEU A 28 -9.09 -16.41 -6.46
C LEU A 28 -9.86 -17.12 -5.35
N CYS A 29 -9.25 -17.28 -4.16
CA CYS A 29 -9.93 -17.89 -3.02
C CYS A 29 -11.13 -17.05 -2.54
N TRP A 30 -10.99 -15.71 -2.57
CA TRP A 30 -12.07 -14.79 -2.25
C TRP A 30 -13.23 -14.91 -3.25
N ASP A 31 -12.95 -14.97 -4.54
CA ASP A 31 -13.95 -15.17 -5.59
C ASP A 31 -14.67 -16.52 -5.42
N LEU A 32 -13.92 -17.60 -5.20
CA LEU A 32 -14.49 -18.92 -4.96
C LEU A 32 -15.42 -18.95 -3.73
N TRP A 33 -15.05 -18.27 -2.67
CA TRP A 33 -15.90 -18.09 -1.50
C TRP A 33 -17.13 -17.22 -1.81
N PHE A 34 -16.93 -16.09 -2.47
CA PHE A 34 -18.01 -15.16 -2.83
C PHE A 34 -19.09 -15.83 -3.68
N PHE A 35 -18.68 -16.62 -4.67
CA PHE A 35 -19.59 -17.40 -5.51
C PHE A 35 -20.03 -18.73 -4.87
N ARG A 36 -19.69 -18.98 -3.60
CA ARG A 36 -20.06 -20.15 -2.83
C ARG A 36 -19.56 -21.49 -3.40
N PHE A 37 -18.43 -21.50 -4.10
CA PHE A 37 -17.75 -22.74 -4.53
C PHE A 37 -16.97 -23.41 -3.41
N ILE A 38 -16.57 -22.66 -2.36
CA ILE A 38 -15.88 -23.18 -1.17
C ILE A 38 -16.59 -22.70 0.10
N ALA A 39 -16.53 -23.50 1.16
CA ALA A 39 -17.12 -23.20 2.46
C ALA A 39 -16.22 -22.30 3.36
N ALA A 40 -14.95 -22.07 2.97
CA ALA A 40 -14.03 -21.25 3.75
C ALA A 40 -14.47 -19.79 3.75
N GLU A 41 -14.56 -19.16 4.92
CA GLU A 41 -14.97 -17.75 5.07
C GLU A 41 -13.78 -16.81 4.84
N VAL A 42 -13.30 -16.71 3.60
CA VAL A 42 -12.08 -15.98 3.22
C VAL A 42 -12.11 -14.50 3.63
N GLY A 43 -13.30 -13.88 3.66
CA GLY A 43 -13.44 -12.46 4.05
C GLY A 43 -13.39 -12.21 5.55
N TYR A 44 -13.64 -13.21 6.40
CA TYR A 44 -13.86 -13.05 7.85
C TYR A 44 -12.96 -13.92 8.73
N ASP A 45 -12.49 -15.04 8.22
CA ASP A 45 -11.60 -15.93 8.99
C ASP A 45 -10.29 -15.21 9.31
N PRO A 46 -9.84 -15.22 10.59
CA PRO A 46 -8.65 -14.50 11.02
C PRO A 46 -7.37 -14.84 10.25
N ALA A 47 -7.21 -16.10 9.82
CA ALA A 47 -6.03 -16.52 9.06
C ALA A 47 -6.01 -15.88 7.67
N TRP A 48 -7.15 -15.83 6.98
CA TRP A 48 -7.28 -15.18 5.69
C TRP A 48 -7.13 -13.67 5.78
N VAL A 49 -7.69 -13.04 6.82
CA VAL A 49 -7.51 -11.62 7.09
C VAL A 49 -6.04 -11.28 7.36
N LEU A 50 -5.34 -12.11 8.14
CA LEU A 50 -3.90 -11.93 8.39
C LEU A 50 -3.10 -12.11 7.10
N PHE A 51 -3.43 -13.09 6.27
CA PHE A 51 -2.78 -13.31 4.98
C PHE A 51 -2.95 -12.10 4.05
N ALA A 52 -4.18 -11.57 3.91
CA ALA A 52 -4.44 -10.36 3.13
C ALA A 52 -3.65 -9.15 3.64
N ARG A 53 -3.63 -8.93 4.96
CA ARG A 53 -2.86 -7.84 5.58
C ARG A 53 -1.35 -8.00 5.38
N THR A 54 -0.85 -9.22 5.39
CA THR A 54 0.58 -9.49 5.12
C THR A 54 0.94 -9.17 3.68
N ILE A 55 0.10 -9.56 2.72
CA ILE A 55 0.27 -9.21 1.29
C ILE A 55 0.26 -7.69 1.12
N LEU A 56 -0.72 -7.01 1.72
CA LEU A 56 -0.83 -5.55 1.69
C LEU A 56 0.43 -4.88 2.27
N ALA A 57 0.87 -5.31 3.46
CA ALA A 57 2.07 -4.80 4.09
C ALA A 57 3.31 -4.99 3.21
N ALA A 58 3.44 -6.15 2.55
CA ALA A 58 4.53 -6.43 1.61
C ALA A 58 4.50 -5.47 0.40
N PHE A 59 3.35 -5.22 -0.21
CA PHE A 59 3.23 -4.26 -1.31
C PHE A 59 3.62 -2.85 -0.89
N LEU A 60 3.13 -2.39 0.25
CA LEU A 60 3.44 -1.06 0.76
C LEU A 60 4.92 -0.92 1.13
N PHE A 61 5.48 -1.90 1.80
CA PHE A 61 6.91 -1.97 2.12
C PHE A 61 7.77 -1.92 0.84
N LEU A 62 7.47 -2.78 -0.15
CA LEU A 62 8.19 -2.84 -1.41
C LEU A 62 8.02 -1.55 -2.24
N SER A 63 6.91 -0.84 -2.09
CA SER A 63 6.72 0.48 -2.68
C SER A 63 7.70 1.49 -2.08
N GLY A 64 7.87 1.49 -0.75
CA GLY A 64 8.86 2.31 -0.03
C GLY A 64 10.31 1.99 -0.45
N VAL A 65 10.67 0.71 -0.53
CA VAL A 65 11.96 0.26 -1.08
C VAL A 65 12.16 0.78 -2.52
N GLY A 66 11.14 0.66 -3.34
CA GLY A 66 11.17 1.11 -4.73
C GLY A 66 11.37 2.62 -4.88
N LEU A 67 10.83 3.43 -3.96
CA LEU A 67 11.07 4.88 -3.95
C LEU A 67 12.54 5.19 -3.73
N VAL A 68 13.19 4.57 -2.75
CA VAL A 68 14.62 4.77 -2.47
C VAL A 68 15.48 4.34 -3.64
N LEU A 69 15.25 3.15 -4.19
CA LEU A 69 16.01 2.62 -5.32
C LEU A 69 15.83 3.47 -6.59
N GLY A 70 14.62 3.97 -6.83
CA GLY A 70 14.33 4.82 -7.99
C GLY A 70 14.90 6.23 -7.89
N HIS A 71 15.22 6.72 -6.68
CA HIS A 71 15.57 8.11 -6.40
C HIS A 71 16.90 8.26 -5.63
N LYS A 72 17.79 7.26 -5.75
CA LYS A 72 19.05 7.16 -4.99
C LYS A 72 19.90 8.44 -5.05
N ASN A 73 20.14 8.98 -6.23
CA ASN A 73 21.01 10.14 -6.45
C ASN A 73 20.24 11.47 -6.52
N ALA A 74 19.09 11.47 -7.16
CA ALA A 74 18.20 12.62 -7.32
C ALA A 74 16.76 12.16 -7.53
N ILE A 75 15.77 13.01 -7.22
CA ILE A 75 14.37 12.73 -7.53
C ILE A 75 14.19 12.76 -9.05
N ARG A 76 13.86 11.61 -9.61
CA ARG A 76 13.65 11.44 -11.05
C ARG A 76 12.18 11.69 -11.38
N TRP A 77 11.80 12.94 -11.52
CA TRP A 77 10.41 13.38 -11.66
C TRP A 77 9.68 12.75 -12.87
N LYS A 78 10.28 12.75 -14.07
CA LYS A 78 9.63 12.23 -15.28
C LYS A 78 9.30 10.72 -15.18
N PRO A 79 10.22 9.82 -14.78
CA PRO A 79 9.89 8.41 -14.53
C PRO A 79 8.91 8.23 -13.37
N PHE A 80 8.99 9.05 -12.32
CA PHE A 80 8.07 9.01 -11.19
C PHE A 80 6.64 9.28 -11.63
N TRP A 81 6.38 10.43 -12.27
CA TRP A 81 5.03 10.82 -12.71
C TRP A 81 4.44 9.82 -13.69
N ARG A 82 5.26 9.28 -14.63
CA ARG A 82 4.79 8.25 -15.55
C ARG A 82 4.27 7.02 -14.82
N ARG A 83 5.03 6.50 -13.84
CA ARG A 83 4.61 5.32 -13.05
C ARG A 83 3.42 5.65 -12.16
N TRP A 84 3.44 6.81 -11.53
CA TRP A 84 2.37 7.28 -10.66
C TRP A 84 1.04 7.38 -11.41
N LEU A 85 1.03 7.93 -12.62
CA LEU A 85 -0.16 8.00 -13.46
C LEU A 85 -0.73 6.61 -13.79
N PHE A 86 0.10 5.59 -14.05
CA PHE A 86 -0.39 4.23 -14.24
C PHE A 86 -1.06 3.67 -12.98
N VAL A 87 -0.51 3.95 -11.80
CA VAL A 87 -1.12 3.52 -10.53
C VAL A 87 -2.45 4.23 -10.31
N VAL A 88 -2.51 5.53 -10.54
CA VAL A 88 -3.76 6.32 -10.43
C VAL A 88 -4.81 5.86 -11.44
N ALA A 89 -4.41 5.59 -12.68
CA ALA A 89 -5.33 5.05 -13.69
C ALA A 89 -5.89 3.68 -13.27
N GLY A 90 -5.05 2.80 -12.72
CA GLY A 90 -5.50 1.52 -12.15
C GLY A 90 -6.44 1.71 -10.95
N ALA A 91 -6.14 2.64 -10.05
CA ALA A 91 -6.99 2.99 -8.92
C ALA A 91 -8.37 3.47 -9.39
N ALA A 92 -8.40 4.41 -10.34
CA ALA A 92 -9.64 4.93 -10.93
C ALA A 92 -10.44 3.82 -11.63
N ALA A 93 -9.79 2.93 -12.37
CA ALA A 93 -10.44 1.81 -13.04
C ALA A 93 -11.12 0.86 -12.04
N ILE A 94 -10.46 0.55 -10.91
CA ILE A 94 -11.06 -0.28 -9.84
C ILE A 94 -12.24 0.44 -9.21
N THR A 95 -12.13 1.74 -8.90
CA THR A 95 -13.26 2.51 -8.36
C THR A 95 -14.45 2.47 -9.30
N VAL A 96 -14.25 2.74 -10.60
CA VAL A 96 -15.33 2.72 -11.60
C VAL A 96 -15.94 1.32 -11.72
N ALA A 97 -15.11 0.28 -11.88
CA ALA A 97 -15.60 -1.09 -12.01
C ALA A 97 -16.40 -1.53 -10.78
N THR A 98 -15.88 -1.26 -9.56
CA THR A 98 -16.57 -1.65 -8.33
C THR A 98 -17.79 -0.80 -8.04
N PHE A 99 -17.82 0.47 -8.47
CA PHE A 99 -19.01 1.32 -8.36
C PHE A 99 -20.20 0.75 -9.11
N PHE A 100 -19.99 0.17 -10.31
CA PHE A 100 -21.06 -0.48 -11.07
C PHE A 100 -21.37 -1.90 -10.58
N ALA A 101 -20.38 -2.64 -10.09
CA ALA A 101 -20.58 -4.01 -9.63
C ALA A 101 -21.12 -4.10 -8.19
N PHE A 102 -20.72 -3.18 -7.32
CA PHE A 102 -21.02 -3.15 -5.88
C PHE A 102 -21.30 -1.73 -5.39
N PRO A 103 -22.43 -1.09 -5.79
CA PRO A 103 -22.70 0.33 -5.53
C PRO A 103 -22.61 0.73 -4.05
N ASP A 104 -23.05 -0.17 -3.14
CA ASP A 104 -23.08 0.10 -1.70
C ASP A 104 -21.72 -0.07 -1.02
N SER A 105 -20.82 -0.86 -1.62
CA SER A 105 -19.51 -1.22 -1.05
C SER A 105 -18.33 -1.03 -2.02
N PHE A 106 -18.47 -0.12 -2.99
CA PHE A 106 -17.41 0.13 -3.97
C PHE A 106 -16.09 0.58 -3.34
N VAL A 107 -15.00 0.32 -4.03
CA VAL A 107 -13.64 0.68 -3.58
C VAL A 107 -13.38 2.15 -3.91
N TYR A 108 -13.38 3.01 -2.91
CA TYR A 108 -13.06 4.43 -3.05
C TYR A 108 -11.64 4.79 -2.57
N PHE A 109 -11.03 3.97 -1.71
CA PHE A 109 -9.65 4.16 -1.26
C PHE A 109 -8.98 2.81 -0.93
N GLY A 110 -8.77 1.97 -1.94
CA GLY A 110 -8.10 0.67 -1.82
C GLY A 110 -6.58 0.75 -1.99
N VAL A 111 -5.95 -0.42 -2.16
CA VAL A 111 -4.47 -0.58 -2.21
C VAL A 111 -3.82 0.34 -3.24
N LEU A 112 -4.34 0.47 -4.47
CA LEU A 112 -3.74 1.31 -5.51
C LEU A 112 -3.85 2.81 -5.18
N HIS A 113 -4.96 3.25 -4.55
CA HIS A 113 -5.11 4.62 -4.08
C HIS A 113 -4.07 4.92 -2.99
N ALA A 114 -3.92 4.00 -2.03
CA ALA A 114 -2.93 4.11 -0.97
C ALA A 114 -1.51 4.18 -1.55
N ILE A 115 -1.13 3.29 -2.50
CA ILE A 115 0.19 3.32 -3.15
C ILE A 115 0.42 4.65 -3.87
N ALA A 116 -0.59 5.19 -4.56
CA ALA A 116 -0.49 6.49 -5.23
C ALA A 116 -0.21 7.62 -4.23
N LEU A 117 -1.03 7.75 -3.18
CA LEU A 117 -0.86 8.78 -2.15
C LEU A 117 0.44 8.58 -1.37
N PHE A 118 0.71 7.35 -0.92
CA PHE A 118 1.87 7.03 -0.11
C PHE A 118 3.19 7.19 -0.88
N SER A 119 3.17 7.00 -2.21
CA SER A 119 4.34 7.29 -3.04
C SER A 119 4.66 8.78 -3.07
N LEU A 120 3.66 9.65 -3.11
CA LEU A 120 3.86 11.11 -3.02
C LEU A 120 4.39 11.52 -1.64
N LEU A 121 3.71 11.07 -0.57
CA LEU A 121 4.13 11.35 0.80
C LEU A 121 5.53 10.78 1.10
N GLY A 122 5.81 9.57 0.62
CA GLY A 122 7.08 8.87 0.81
C GLY A 122 8.26 9.59 0.18
N LEU A 123 8.07 10.32 -0.94
CA LEU A 123 9.14 11.12 -1.54
C LEU A 123 9.76 12.12 -0.57
N ALA A 124 8.97 12.70 0.34
CA ALA A 124 9.47 13.60 1.37
C ALA A 124 10.49 12.93 2.30
N PHE A 125 10.35 11.60 2.51
CA PHE A 125 11.19 10.84 3.44
C PHE A 125 12.39 10.14 2.78
N VAL A 126 12.47 10.11 1.45
CA VAL A 126 13.59 9.45 0.74
C VAL A 126 14.94 10.05 1.12
N ARG A 127 14.99 11.34 1.39
CA ARG A 127 16.24 12.12 1.63
C ARG A 127 16.34 12.78 3.01
N THR A 128 15.26 12.79 3.78
CA THR A 128 15.27 13.34 5.15
C THR A 128 16.12 12.46 6.08
N PRO A 129 16.59 12.96 7.22
CA PRO A 129 17.25 12.12 8.24
C PRO A 129 16.38 10.91 8.60
N ILE A 130 16.99 9.72 8.74
CA ILE A 130 16.26 8.45 8.98
C ILE A 130 15.41 8.54 10.25
N TRP A 131 15.89 9.22 11.29
CA TRP A 131 15.14 9.37 12.54
C TRP A 131 13.78 10.04 12.37
N LEU A 132 13.63 10.98 11.39
CA LEU A 132 12.33 11.57 11.07
C LEU A 132 11.36 10.53 10.50
N ALA A 133 11.83 9.64 9.63
CA ALA A 133 11.00 8.56 9.09
C ALA A 133 10.61 7.55 10.19
N VAL A 134 11.51 7.28 11.14
CA VAL A 134 11.23 6.40 12.30
C VAL A 134 10.17 7.03 13.21
N ILE A 135 10.32 8.31 13.57
CA ILE A 135 9.33 9.02 14.40
C ILE A 135 7.99 9.09 13.68
N ALA A 136 7.98 9.44 12.41
CA ALA A 136 6.74 9.49 11.62
C ALA A 136 6.05 8.11 11.58
N ALA A 137 6.79 7.03 11.34
CA ALA A 137 6.24 5.68 11.36
C ALA A 137 5.65 5.32 12.72
N ALA A 138 6.34 5.66 13.81
CA ALA A 138 5.85 5.42 15.17
C ALA A 138 4.56 6.20 15.46
N ILE A 139 4.49 7.48 15.08
CA ILE A 139 3.29 8.31 15.24
C ILE A 139 2.13 7.72 14.42
N ILE A 140 2.37 7.33 13.16
CA ILE A 140 1.34 6.80 12.26
C ILE A 140 0.76 5.48 12.79
N VAL A 141 1.58 4.64 13.41
CA VAL A 141 1.10 3.40 14.05
C VAL A 141 0.37 3.69 15.36
N ALA A 142 0.90 4.61 16.17
CA ALA A 142 0.37 4.87 17.51
C ALA A 142 -0.93 5.70 17.51
N LEU A 143 -1.04 6.69 16.61
CA LEU A 143 -2.13 7.67 16.69
C LEU A 143 -3.54 7.07 16.68
N PRO A 144 -3.87 6.03 15.89
CA PRO A 144 -5.22 5.42 15.90
C PRO A 144 -5.61 4.79 17.25
N PHE A 145 -4.66 4.47 18.12
CA PHE A 145 -4.97 3.94 19.45
C PHE A 145 -5.43 5.02 20.45
N PHE A 146 -5.12 6.28 20.16
CA PHE A 146 -5.41 7.41 21.04
C PHE A 146 -6.47 8.36 20.46
N PHE A 147 -6.77 8.25 19.16
CA PHE A 147 -7.66 9.18 18.50
C PHE A 147 -8.59 8.47 17.52
N SER A 148 -9.91 8.70 17.72
CA SER A 148 -10.98 8.35 16.77
C SER A 148 -12.12 9.35 16.91
N ALA A 149 -12.84 9.63 15.84
CA ALA A 149 -13.98 10.54 15.87
C ALA A 149 -15.06 10.15 14.83
N GLU A 150 -16.32 10.47 15.12
CA GLU A 150 -17.46 10.15 14.25
C GLU A 150 -17.35 10.76 12.84
N LEU A 151 -16.68 11.91 12.70
CA LEU A 151 -16.42 12.55 11.41
C LEU A 151 -15.76 11.57 10.42
N PHE A 152 -14.89 10.68 10.91
CA PHE A 152 -14.17 9.74 10.08
C PHE A 152 -14.95 8.48 9.70
N ASN A 153 -16.19 8.33 10.21
CA ASN A 153 -17.12 7.30 9.74
C ASN A 153 -17.67 7.63 8.35
N LEU A 154 -17.60 8.91 7.94
CA LEU A 154 -18.02 9.35 6.62
C LEU A 154 -17.02 8.87 5.54
N LYS A 155 -17.51 8.37 4.39
CA LYS A 155 -16.68 7.84 3.29
C LYS A 155 -15.56 8.81 2.86
N GLN A 156 -15.87 10.13 2.80
CA GLN A 156 -14.90 11.16 2.38
C GLN A 156 -13.73 11.38 3.35
N TRP A 157 -13.82 10.93 4.60
CA TRP A 157 -12.79 11.09 5.62
C TRP A 157 -12.22 9.77 6.14
N SER A 158 -12.92 8.65 5.88
CA SER A 158 -12.55 7.34 6.39
C SER A 158 -11.20 6.81 5.88
N TRP A 159 -10.71 7.32 4.75
CA TRP A 159 -9.39 7.00 4.21
C TRP A 159 -8.22 7.43 5.11
N LEU A 160 -8.49 8.31 6.10
CA LEU A 160 -7.48 8.65 7.11
C LEU A 160 -7.28 7.51 8.13
N GLY A 161 -8.34 6.78 8.55
CA GLY A 161 -8.20 5.62 9.42
C GLY A 161 -8.56 5.87 10.89
N PHE A 162 -9.32 6.93 11.19
CA PHE A 162 -9.74 7.31 12.56
C PHE A 162 -11.21 7.07 12.83
N TRP A 163 -11.85 6.20 12.07
CA TRP A 163 -13.26 5.86 12.26
C TRP A 163 -13.52 5.11 13.57
N GLN A 164 -14.72 5.29 14.13
CA GLN A 164 -15.22 4.51 15.26
C GLN A 164 -15.98 3.28 14.76
N VAL A 165 -16.64 3.41 13.59
CA VAL A 165 -17.34 2.32 12.92
C VAL A 165 -16.69 2.12 11.54
N PRO A 166 -16.19 0.90 11.24
CA PRO A 166 -15.59 0.64 9.94
C PRO A 166 -16.55 0.91 8.80
N PRO A 167 -16.14 1.66 7.76
CA PRO A 167 -17.00 1.93 6.62
C PRO A 167 -17.22 0.67 5.78
N ILE A 168 -18.40 0.59 5.15
CA ILE A 168 -18.73 -0.52 4.24
C ILE A 168 -18.04 -0.28 2.90
N THR A 169 -17.08 -1.12 2.57
CA THR A 169 -16.34 -1.11 1.29
C THR A 169 -15.60 -2.43 1.10
N ASN A 170 -15.41 -2.84 -0.15
CA ASN A 170 -14.72 -4.09 -0.48
C ASN A 170 -13.20 -4.02 -0.28
N ASP A 171 -12.61 -2.82 -0.30
CA ASP A 171 -11.19 -2.60 0.00
C ASP A 171 -10.98 -1.19 0.56
N LEU A 172 -10.30 -1.11 1.71
CA LEU A 172 -9.93 0.16 2.33
C LEU A 172 -8.53 0.06 2.95
N VAL A 173 -7.63 0.90 2.48
CA VAL A 173 -6.26 0.97 2.98
C VAL A 173 -5.99 2.38 3.50
N PRO A 174 -6.41 2.69 4.74
CA PRO A 174 -6.28 4.04 5.28
C PRO A 174 -4.84 4.45 5.51
N VAL A 175 -4.60 5.77 5.58
CA VAL A 175 -3.27 6.33 5.85
C VAL A 175 -2.72 5.81 7.18
N PHE A 176 -3.54 5.86 8.23
CA PHE A 176 -3.21 5.33 9.54
C PHE A 176 -3.85 3.94 9.71
N PRO A 177 -3.05 2.90 9.98
CA PRO A 177 -1.60 2.88 10.23
C PRO A 177 -0.74 2.52 8.99
N TRP A 178 -1.32 2.35 7.79
CA TRP A 178 -0.67 1.67 6.68
C TRP A 178 0.50 2.41 6.02
N PHE A 179 0.53 3.75 6.08
CA PHE A 179 1.68 4.50 5.55
C PHE A 179 2.99 4.17 6.29
N ALA A 180 2.92 3.70 7.52
CA ALA A 180 4.10 3.23 8.26
C ALA A 180 4.84 2.10 7.53
N ALA A 181 4.14 1.20 6.83
CA ALA A 181 4.78 0.13 6.07
C ALA A 181 5.66 0.68 4.93
N VAL A 182 5.24 1.75 4.28
CA VAL A 182 6.05 2.46 3.26
C VAL A 182 7.28 3.09 3.89
N LEU A 183 7.12 3.75 5.05
CA LEU A 183 8.23 4.36 5.77
C LEU A 183 9.24 3.33 6.23
N VAL A 184 8.81 2.17 6.75
CA VAL A 184 9.67 1.04 7.09
C VAL A 184 10.43 0.54 5.87
N GLY A 185 9.78 0.45 4.71
CA GLY A 185 10.44 0.12 3.45
C GLY A 185 11.52 1.13 3.04
N ILE A 186 11.24 2.42 3.20
CA ILE A 186 12.22 3.50 2.96
C ILE A 186 13.41 3.38 3.91
N ILE A 187 13.16 3.19 5.21
CA ILE A 187 14.20 3.03 6.24
C ILE A 187 15.08 1.83 5.91
N ALA A 188 14.47 0.65 5.69
CA ALA A 188 15.18 -0.58 5.38
C ALA A 188 16.09 -0.44 4.14
N ALA A 189 15.55 0.10 3.05
CA ALA A 189 16.33 0.29 1.82
C ALA A 189 17.50 1.26 2.02
N ARG A 190 17.32 2.33 2.79
CA ARG A 190 18.38 3.30 3.07
C ARG A 190 19.48 2.71 3.96
N LEU A 191 19.11 1.91 4.97
CA LEU A 191 20.08 1.23 5.82
C LEU A 191 20.90 0.20 5.05
N ILE A 192 20.23 -0.62 4.20
CA ILE A 192 20.92 -1.61 3.34
C ILE A 192 21.87 -0.92 2.36
N LEU A 193 21.49 0.20 1.78
CA LEU A 193 22.33 0.94 0.82
C LEU A 193 23.46 1.74 1.49
N ALA A 194 23.39 1.98 2.80
CA ALA A 194 24.44 2.64 3.58
C ALA A 194 25.42 1.63 4.18
N SER A 195 25.09 0.34 4.19
CA SER A 195 26.01 -0.71 4.65
C SER A 195 27.11 -0.90 3.62
N PRO A 196 28.38 -1.02 4.07
CA PRO A 196 29.57 -1.17 3.20
C PRO A 196 29.55 -2.48 2.40
#